data_88aab0575c6703bb6538e630e8130787
#
_entry.id   88aab0575c6703bb6538e630e8130787
#
_cell.length_a   1.000
_cell.length_b   1.000
_cell.length_c   1.000
_cell.angle_alpha   90.00
_cell.angle_beta   90.00
_cell.angle_gamma   90.00
#
_symmetry.space_group_name_H-M   'P 1'
#
loop_
_entity.id
_entity.type
_entity.pdbx_description
1 polymer ?
#
loop_
_entity_poly.entity_id
_entity_poly.type
_entity_poly.pdbx_seq_one_letter_code
_entity_poly.pdbx_strand_id
1 'polypeptide(L)'
;LVPYVETYKNTDNGQAWETPMGASIRGWYELMIAENYGFNPDDLIILGSVPAEGGQPIDVLAAYPGKYMQRVFDDISYGYARAQELGKTYRPVAMYWMQGEADQTKGTTKADYQAIFDTMQQRIDAHASAVCGEEVHVPIFVYQFSSWINRTPNTAYPTIPMALLELAQTRENVYLTNPMYIHDYTDGAHLTARSSYIQGLYISVMEKRALIDGKAAKPLMPVSHQRQGRAATVWMNPVGRLSFDTSIVSDPGNYGFRLLHPDTREIIPLTSLKIRYDAVTVSTAADIPAGAILQYAFHGGTTGQSPGRLTGPRGCLRDSQGDIISFTLNSEVIRMDNYCVMFEITL
;
A
#
# COMPACT_ATOMS: atom_id res chain seq x y z
N LEU A 1 -21.61 -16.59 1.05
CA LEU A 1 -20.26 -16.04 0.94
C LEU A 1 -19.36 -16.79 1.90
N VAL A 2 -18.34 -17.48 1.39
CA VAL A 2 -17.33 -18.11 2.23
C VAL A 2 -16.27 -17.03 2.50
N PRO A 3 -15.86 -16.79 3.75
CA PRO A 3 -14.81 -15.83 4.05
C PRO A 3 -13.50 -16.23 3.35
N TYR A 4 -12.83 -15.25 2.75
CA TYR A 4 -11.48 -15.48 2.21
C TYR A 4 -10.49 -15.38 3.38
N VAL A 5 -9.97 -16.52 3.79
CA VAL A 5 -8.96 -16.68 4.84
C VAL A 5 -7.67 -17.23 4.27
N GLU A 6 -6.56 -17.06 5.00
CA GLU A 6 -5.29 -17.70 4.61
C GLU A 6 -5.48 -19.22 4.44
N THR A 7 -5.36 -19.69 3.21
CA THR A 7 -5.72 -21.07 2.84
C THR A 7 -4.86 -22.12 3.55
N TYR A 8 -3.61 -21.79 3.85
CA TYR A 8 -2.61 -22.74 4.34
C TYR A 8 -2.21 -22.52 5.80
N LYS A 9 -2.69 -21.48 6.42
CA LYS A 9 -2.52 -21.28 7.84
C LYS A 9 -3.57 -22.10 8.56
N ASN A 10 -3.16 -23.25 9.04
CA ASN A 10 -4.02 -24.06 9.86
C ASN A 10 -4.31 -23.27 11.15
N THR A 11 -5.53 -22.88 11.32
CA THR A 11 -6.01 -22.24 12.52
C THR A 11 -6.22 -23.31 13.59
N ASP A 12 -5.14 -23.82 14.19
CA ASP A 12 -5.20 -24.80 15.25
C ASP A 12 -6.07 -24.36 16.44
N ASN A 13 -6.41 -23.07 16.48
CA ASN A 13 -7.30 -22.46 17.47
C ASN A 13 -8.67 -22.03 16.90
N GLY A 14 -9.01 -22.42 15.67
CA GLY A 14 -10.32 -22.13 15.05
C GLY A 14 -10.57 -20.66 14.69
N GLN A 15 -9.57 -19.79 14.71
CA GLN A 15 -9.72 -18.39 14.33
C GLN A 15 -9.40 -18.19 12.85
N ALA A 16 -10.42 -17.85 12.07
CA ALA A 16 -10.27 -17.36 10.71
C ALA A 16 -10.17 -15.82 10.74
N TRP A 17 -9.15 -15.28 10.08
CA TRP A 17 -8.92 -13.84 9.99
C TRP A 17 -9.48 -13.29 8.69
N GLU A 18 -10.17 -12.14 8.74
CA GLU A 18 -10.61 -11.43 7.53
C GLU A 18 -9.41 -11.00 6.71
N THR A 19 -9.42 -11.31 5.40
CA THR A 19 -8.40 -10.86 4.46
C THR A 19 -8.95 -9.74 3.57
N PRO A 20 -8.10 -8.85 3.00
CA PRO A 20 -8.55 -7.81 2.09
C PRO A 20 -9.18 -8.34 0.78
N MET A 21 -8.94 -9.60 0.42
CA MET A 21 -9.33 -10.18 -0.87
C MET A 21 -10.84 -10.06 -1.15
N GLY A 22 -11.69 -10.47 -0.21
CA GLY A 22 -13.14 -10.43 -0.40
C GLY A 22 -13.67 -9.02 -0.58
N ALA A 23 -13.15 -8.07 0.19
CA ALA A 23 -13.51 -6.67 0.10
C ALA A 23 -13.01 -6.02 -1.21
N SER A 24 -11.82 -6.40 -1.68
CA SER A 24 -11.30 -5.91 -2.96
C SER A 24 -12.17 -6.37 -4.13
N ILE A 25 -12.49 -7.65 -4.21
CA ILE A 25 -13.39 -8.18 -5.26
C ILE A 25 -14.75 -7.46 -5.24
N ARG A 26 -15.34 -7.31 -4.05
CA ARG A 26 -16.62 -6.61 -3.89
C ARG A 26 -16.51 -5.15 -4.33
N GLY A 27 -15.50 -4.43 -3.85
CA GLY A 27 -15.30 -3.02 -4.17
C GLY A 27 -15.09 -2.80 -5.67
N TRP A 28 -14.38 -3.69 -6.31
CA TRP A 28 -14.17 -3.65 -7.75
C TRP A 28 -15.48 -3.76 -8.54
N TYR A 29 -16.33 -4.74 -8.18
CA TYR A 29 -17.68 -4.86 -8.77
C TYR A 29 -18.54 -3.62 -8.52
N GLU A 30 -18.58 -3.13 -7.29
CA GLU A 30 -19.39 -1.95 -6.94
C GLU A 30 -18.96 -0.71 -7.73
N LEU A 31 -17.65 -0.49 -7.90
CA LEU A 31 -17.12 0.63 -8.69
C LEU A 31 -17.46 0.50 -10.17
N MET A 32 -17.37 -0.69 -10.75
CA MET A 32 -17.69 -0.92 -12.16
C MET A 32 -19.19 -0.73 -12.43
N ILE A 33 -20.06 -1.16 -11.53
CA ILE A 33 -21.51 -0.95 -11.63
C ILE A 33 -21.82 0.55 -11.48
N ALA A 34 -21.25 1.22 -10.48
CA ALA A 34 -21.50 2.65 -10.22
C ALA A 34 -21.10 3.54 -11.42
N GLU A 35 -20.05 3.20 -12.12
CA GLU A 35 -19.58 3.94 -13.30
C GLU A 35 -20.18 3.44 -14.62
N ASN A 36 -21.10 2.50 -14.56
CA ASN A 36 -21.86 1.98 -15.72
C ASN A 36 -20.96 1.51 -16.88
N TYR A 37 -19.99 0.64 -16.58
CA TYR A 37 -19.07 0.10 -17.58
C TYR A 37 -19.73 -0.81 -18.62
N GLY A 38 -21.04 -1.07 -18.49
CA GLY A 38 -21.81 -1.83 -19.49
C GLY A 38 -21.45 -3.31 -19.57
N PHE A 39 -20.70 -3.85 -18.60
CA PHE A 39 -20.45 -5.29 -18.55
C PHE A 39 -21.63 -6.02 -17.90
N ASN A 40 -21.88 -7.24 -18.39
CA ASN A 40 -22.83 -8.12 -17.72
C ASN A 40 -22.12 -8.84 -16.58
N PRO A 41 -22.53 -8.65 -15.29
CA PRO A 41 -21.91 -9.33 -14.16
C PRO A 41 -21.89 -10.86 -14.28
N ASP A 42 -22.85 -11.44 -15.03
CA ASP A 42 -22.94 -12.89 -15.25
C ASP A 42 -21.84 -13.43 -16.21
N ASP A 43 -21.24 -12.56 -17.00
CA ASP A 43 -20.17 -12.92 -17.93
C ASP A 43 -18.78 -12.87 -17.28
N LEU A 44 -18.63 -12.18 -16.14
CA LEU A 44 -17.38 -11.99 -15.44
C LEU A 44 -17.36 -12.81 -14.14
N ILE A 45 -16.45 -13.77 -14.07
CA ILE A 45 -16.16 -14.52 -12.84
C ILE A 45 -14.82 -14.08 -12.31
N ILE A 46 -14.76 -13.59 -11.07
CA ILE A 46 -13.51 -13.28 -10.37
C ILE A 46 -13.20 -14.43 -9.41
N LEU A 47 -12.08 -15.08 -9.63
CA LEU A 47 -11.52 -16.08 -8.73
C LEU A 47 -10.48 -15.42 -7.83
N GLY A 48 -10.73 -15.39 -6.53
CA GLY A 48 -9.74 -14.98 -5.54
C GLY A 48 -9.15 -16.19 -4.81
N SER A 49 -7.85 -16.15 -4.52
CA SER A 49 -7.15 -17.13 -3.70
C SER A 49 -6.19 -16.44 -2.74
N VAL A 50 -5.84 -17.10 -1.65
CA VAL A 50 -4.96 -16.54 -0.61
C VAL A 50 -3.86 -17.57 -0.28
N PRO A 51 -2.85 -17.74 -1.16
CA PRO A 51 -1.73 -18.69 -0.95
C PRO A 51 -0.70 -18.16 0.06
N ALA A 52 -1.11 -17.29 0.97
CA ALA A 52 -0.26 -16.57 1.89
C ALA A 52 0.28 -17.43 3.05
N GLU A 53 1.36 -16.95 3.66
CA GLU A 53 1.92 -17.47 4.90
C GLU A 53 2.42 -16.30 5.74
N GLY A 54 1.91 -16.14 6.96
CA GLY A 54 2.31 -15.06 7.86
C GLY A 54 3.70 -15.22 8.45
N GLY A 55 4.37 -14.07 8.73
CA GLY A 55 5.64 -14.04 9.47
C GLY A 55 6.88 -14.46 8.69
N GLN A 56 6.79 -14.65 7.36
CA GLN A 56 7.93 -15.05 6.54
C GLN A 56 8.58 -13.87 5.81
N PRO A 57 9.93 -13.82 5.72
CA PRO A 57 10.62 -12.83 4.90
C PRO A 57 10.53 -13.17 3.41
N ILE A 58 10.81 -12.18 2.56
CA ILE A 58 10.65 -12.29 1.11
C ILE A 58 11.52 -13.40 0.49
N ASP A 59 12.74 -13.60 0.99
CA ASP A 59 13.63 -14.65 0.47
C ASP A 59 13.09 -16.08 0.69
N VAL A 60 12.26 -16.26 1.72
CA VAL A 60 11.57 -17.53 1.99
C VAL A 60 10.30 -17.67 1.15
N LEU A 61 9.50 -16.59 1.04
CA LEU A 61 8.25 -16.62 0.27
C LEU A 61 8.50 -16.74 -1.24
N ALA A 62 9.49 -16.01 -1.75
CA ALA A 62 9.85 -15.99 -3.17
C ALA A 62 10.81 -17.09 -3.59
N ALA A 63 11.26 -17.97 -2.68
CA ALA A 63 12.14 -19.06 -3.01
C ALA A 63 11.52 -20.03 -4.04
N TYR A 64 12.30 -20.38 -5.09
CA TYR A 64 11.88 -21.38 -6.06
C TYR A 64 13.08 -22.22 -6.54
N PRO A 65 12.97 -23.58 -6.50
CA PRO A 65 11.81 -24.34 -6.00
C PRO A 65 11.57 -24.09 -4.51
N GLY A 66 10.29 -23.95 -4.12
CA GLY A 66 9.90 -23.68 -2.75
C GLY A 66 8.38 -23.75 -2.58
N LYS A 67 7.92 -24.20 -1.41
CA LYS A 67 6.50 -24.50 -1.18
C LYS A 67 5.58 -23.29 -1.32
N TYR A 68 6.04 -22.09 -0.97
CA TYR A 68 5.20 -20.89 -0.98
C TYR A 68 4.99 -20.35 -2.38
N MET A 69 6.06 -20.27 -3.17
CA MET A 69 5.95 -19.89 -4.58
C MET A 69 5.17 -20.97 -5.36
N GLN A 70 5.33 -22.25 -5.04
CA GLN A 70 4.56 -23.33 -5.66
C GLN A 70 3.05 -23.15 -5.44
N ARG A 71 2.60 -22.72 -4.25
CA ARG A 71 1.18 -22.43 -4.00
C ARG A 71 0.61 -21.37 -4.95
N VAL A 72 1.37 -20.30 -5.22
CA VAL A 72 0.98 -19.26 -6.18
C VAL A 72 0.84 -19.85 -7.59
N PHE A 73 1.78 -20.70 -8.00
CA PHE A 73 1.74 -21.36 -9.30
C PHE A 73 0.58 -22.34 -9.42
N ASP A 74 0.32 -23.13 -8.37
CA ASP A 74 -0.79 -24.06 -8.31
C ASP A 74 -2.14 -23.32 -8.41
N ASP A 75 -2.30 -22.18 -7.74
CA ASP A 75 -3.51 -21.36 -7.79
C ASP A 75 -3.75 -20.77 -9.20
N ILE A 76 -2.71 -20.28 -9.87
CA ILE A 76 -2.79 -19.81 -11.27
C ILE A 76 -3.22 -20.98 -12.19
N SER A 77 -2.58 -22.12 -12.06
CA SER A 77 -2.88 -23.31 -12.88
C SER A 77 -4.28 -23.84 -12.60
N TYR A 78 -4.72 -23.83 -11.33
CA TYR A 78 -6.07 -24.24 -10.95
C TYR A 78 -7.13 -23.28 -11.53
N GLY A 79 -6.89 -21.96 -11.45
CA GLY A 79 -7.79 -20.97 -12.02
C GLY A 79 -7.99 -21.16 -13.52
N TYR A 80 -6.91 -21.41 -14.25
CA TYR A 80 -6.96 -21.75 -15.68
C TYR A 80 -7.79 -23.01 -15.96
N ALA A 81 -7.50 -24.10 -15.23
CA ALA A 81 -8.24 -25.36 -15.41
C ALA A 81 -9.74 -25.19 -15.15
N ARG A 82 -10.11 -24.44 -14.09
CA ARG A 82 -11.53 -24.16 -13.78
C ARG A 82 -12.20 -23.33 -14.86
N ALA A 83 -11.50 -22.35 -15.43
CA ALA A 83 -12.06 -21.55 -16.53
C ALA A 83 -12.32 -22.42 -17.79
N GLN A 84 -11.39 -23.32 -18.11
CA GLN A 84 -11.57 -24.26 -19.23
C GLN A 84 -12.80 -25.16 -19.04
N GLU A 85 -13.01 -25.70 -17.84
CA GLU A 85 -14.19 -26.50 -17.50
C GLU A 85 -15.50 -25.72 -17.66
N LEU A 86 -15.47 -24.41 -17.42
CA LEU A 86 -16.61 -23.51 -17.57
C LEU A 86 -16.76 -22.94 -18.99
N GLY A 87 -15.88 -23.30 -19.93
CA GLY A 87 -15.86 -22.76 -21.28
C GLY A 87 -15.55 -21.25 -21.34
N LYS A 88 -14.78 -20.76 -20.36
CA LYS A 88 -14.39 -19.35 -20.24
C LYS A 88 -12.90 -19.14 -20.46
N THR A 89 -12.53 -17.93 -20.85
CA THR A 89 -11.13 -17.49 -20.86
C THR A 89 -10.66 -17.19 -19.44
N TYR A 90 -9.35 -17.29 -19.20
CA TYR A 90 -8.73 -17.00 -17.91
C TYR A 90 -7.53 -16.09 -18.08
N ARG A 91 -7.37 -15.18 -17.13
CA ARG A 91 -6.17 -14.37 -16.98
C ARG A 91 -5.96 -14.02 -15.51
N PRO A 92 -4.78 -14.26 -14.92
CA PRO A 92 -4.43 -13.71 -13.62
C PRO A 92 -4.25 -12.19 -13.78
N VAL A 93 -5.07 -11.42 -13.06
CA VAL A 93 -5.20 -9.97 -13.28
C VAL A 93 -4.53 -9.14 -12.19
N ALA A 94 -4.29 -9.71 -11.00
CA ALA A 94 -3.67 -9.00 -9.89
C ALA A 94 -3.07 -9.97 -8.86
N MET A 95 -1.99 -9.55 -8.23
CA MET A 95 -1.44 -10.14 -7.02
C MET A 95 -1.36 -9.06 -5.93
N TYR A 96 -1.84 -9.38 -4.72
CA TYR A 96 -1.70 -8.49 -3.56
C TYR A 96 -0.52 -8.95 -2.74
N TRP A 97 0.51 -8.11 -2.69
CA TRP A 97 1.72 -8.38 -1.93
C TRP A 97 1.71 -7.57 -0.64
N MET A 98 1.11 -8.14 0.41
CA MET A 98 1.04 -7.56 1.74
C MET A 98 2.10 -8.20 2.64
N GLN A 99 3.36 -7.75 2.49
CA GLN A 99 4.53 -8.35 3.14
C GLN A 99 5.61 -7.27 3.35
N GLY A 100 6.50 -7.47 4.30
CA GLY A 100 7.66 -6.60 4.56
C GLY A 100 8.04 -6.52 6.02
N GLU A 101 7.13 -6.79 6.94
CA GLU A 101 7.36 -6.71 8.39
C GLU A 101 8.47 -7.66 8.86
N ALA A 102 8.48 -8.89 8.36
CA ALA A 102 9.52 -9.87 8.70
C ALA A 102 10.89 -9.42 8.16
N ASP A 103 10.93 -8.85 6.97
CA ASP A 103 12.15 -8.30 6.37
C ASP A 103 12.66 -7.07 7.12
N GLN A 104 11.78 -6.18 7.54
CA GLN A 104 12.14 -5.05 8.39
C GLN A 104 12.76 -5.54 9.71
N THR A 105 12.18 -6.56 10.36
CA THR A 105 12.76 -7.18 11.56
C THR A 105 14.11 -7.84 11.27
N LYS A 106 14.22 -8.55 10.16
CA LYS A 106 15.45 -9.23 9.73
C LYS A 106 16.57 -8.26 9.38
N GLY A 107 16.23 -7.01 8.99
CA GLY A 107 17.18 -6.02 8.51
C GLY A 107 17.59 -6.27 7.04
N THR A 108 16.69 -6.84 6.26
CA THR A 108 16.89 -6.99 4.80
C THR A 108 17.15 -5.61 4.20
N THR A 109 18.21 -5.49 3.40
CA THR A 109 18.50 -4.20 2.75
C THR A 109 17.47 -3.87 1.68
N LYS A 110 17.32 -2.57 1.37
CA LYS A 110 16.43 -2.15 0.29
C LYS A 110 16.79 -2.81 -1.03
N ALA A 111 18.07 -2.88 -1.36
CA ALA A 111 18.56 -3.47 -2.61
C ALA A 111 18.26 -4.98 -2.70
N ASP A 112 18.53 -5.73 -1.62
CA ASP A 112 18.26 -7.17 -1.60
C ASP A 112 16.75 -7.45 -1.70
N TYR A 113 15.92 -6.69 -0.97
CA TYR A 113 14.47 -6.83 -1.03
C TYR A 113 13.96 -6.61 -2.46
N GLN A 114 14.38 -5.53 -3.11
CA GLN A 114 13.98 -5.21 -4.48
C GLN A 114 14.45 -6.24 -5.49
N ALA A 115 15.68 -6.74 -5.38
CA ALA A 115 16.21 -7.77 -6.29
C ALA A 115 15.44 -9.10 -6.18
N ILE A 116 15.07 -9.49 -4.96
CA ILE A 116 14.25 -10.69 -4.75
C ILE A 116 12.83 -10.47 -5.27
N PHE A 117 12.25 -9.29 -5.04
CA PHE A 117 10.93 -8.91 -5.55
C PHE A 117 10.87 -8.97 -7.09
N ASP A 118 11.85 -8.37 -7.77
CA ASP A 118 11.96 -8.39 -9.23
C ASP A 118 12.04 -9.84 -9.76
N THR A 119 12.83 -10.69 -9.11
CA THR A 119 12.94 -12.11 -9.45
C THR A 119 11.60 -12.86 -9.24
N MET A 120 10.90 -12.56 -8.16
CA MET A 120 9.58 -13.12 -7.87
C MET A 120 8.57 -12.75 -8.96
N GLN A 121 8.49 -11.47 -9.31
CA GLN A 121 7.58 -10.99 -10.37
C GLN A 121 7.85 -11.68 -11.70
N GLN A 122 9.11 -11.77 -12.13
CA GLN A 122 9.50 -12.46 -13.35
C GLN A 122 9.07 -13.93 -13.37
N ARG A 123 9.17 -14.64 -12.24
CA ARG A 123 8.74 -16.05 -12.12
C ARG A 123 7.22 -16.19 -12.23
N ILE A 124 6.48 -15.27 -11.62
CA ILE A 124 5.01 -15.25 -11.69
C ILE A 124 4.57 -15.00 -13.14
N ASP A 125 5.15 -14.01 -13.79
CA ASP A 125 4.85 -13.66 -15.18
C ASP A 125 5.16 -14.83 -16.13
N ALA A 126 6.32 -15.47 -15.96
CA ALA A 126 6.72 -16.62 -16.77
C ALA A 126 5.75 -17.81 -16.58
N HIS A 127 5.35 -18.12 -15.34
CA HIS A 127 4.39 -19.19 -15.07
C HIS A 127 2.99 -18.86 -15.62
N ALA A 128 2.51 -17.64 -15.39
CA ALA A 128 1.22 -17.19 -15.91
C ALA A 128 1.18 -17.25 -17.45
N SER A 129 2.24 -16.80 -18.10
CA SER A 129 2.36 -16.86 -19.57
C SER A 129 2.36 -18.29 -20.09
N ALA A 130 3.09 -19.19 -19.43
CA ALA A 130 3.12 -20.61 -19.81
C ALA A 130 1.75 -21.30 -19.66
N VAL A 131 1.02 -20.98 -18.59
CA VAL A 131 -0.32 -21.53 -18.33
C VAL A 131 -1.36 -20.97 -19.30
N CYS A 132 -1.33 -19.65 -19.57
CA CYS A 132 -2.31 -19.00 -20.44
C CYS A 132 -2.01 -19.18 -21.94
N GLY A 133 -0.79 -19.56 -22.31
CA GLY A 133 -0.37 -19.71 -23.70
C GLY A 133 -0.18 -18.37 -24.43
N GLU A 134 -0.09 -17.26 -23.71
CA GLU A 134 0.15 -15.91 -24.21
C GLU A 134 1.03 -15.14 -23.21
N GLU A 135 1.60 -14.03 -23.63
CA GLU A 135 2.37 -13.18 -22.73
C GLU A 135 1.46 -12.53 -21.68
N VAL A 136 1.78 -12.75 -20.41
CA VAL A 136 1.04 -12.23 -19.27
C VAL A 136 2.00 -11.55 -18.31
N HIS A 137 1.73 -10.28 -18.01
CA HIS A 137 2.35 -9.55 -16.91
C HIS A 137 1.31 -9.40 -15.80
N VAL A 138 1.58 -9.99 -14.63
CA VAL A 138 0.66 -9.95 -13.48
C VAL A 138 0.94 -8.69 -12.67
N PRO A 139 0.02 -7.71 -12.62
CA PRO A 139 0.18 -6.53 -11.80
C PRO A 139 0.28 -6.88 -10.31
N ILE A 140 1.25 -6.28 -9.61
CA ILE A 140 1.44 -6.48 -8.18
C ILE A 140 1.03 -5.23 -7.42
N PHE A 141 0.07 -5.37 -6.51
CA PHE A 141 -0.40 -4.30 -5.64
C PHE A 141 0.26 -4.44 -4.27
N VAL A 142 1.05 -3.44 -3.91
CA VAL A 142 1.79 -3.39 -2.66
C VAL A 142 1.18 -2.34 -1.73
N TYR A 143 1.52 -2.39 -0.45
CA TYR A 143 1.10 -1.42 0.55
C TYR A 143 2.31 -0.81 1.25
N GLN A 144 2.10 0.26 2.02
CA GLN A 144 3.18 0.86 2.81
C GLN A 144 2.86 0.73 4.29
N PHE A 145 3.43 -0.30 4.95
CA PHE A 145 3.10 -0.60 6.34
C PHE A 145 3.70 0.41 7.32
N SER A 146 2.94 0.72 8.37
CA SER A 146 3.34 1.65 9.44
C SER A 146 3.86 0.94 10.69
N SER A 147 3.75 -0.39 10.74
CA SER A 147 4.20 -1.23 11.85
C SER A 147 5.73 -1.37 11.94
N TRP A 148 6.49 -0.75 11.06
CA TRP A 148 7.95 -0.80 11.03
C TRP A 148 8.61 -0.36 12.34
N ILE A 149 8.00 0.59 13.07
CA ILE A 149 8.49 1.08 14.37
C ILE A 149 8.55 -0.02 15.45
N ASN A 150 7.81 -1.10 15.24
CA ASN A 150 7.76 -2.26 16.15
C ASN A 150 8.62 -3.44 15.68
N ARG A 151 9.42 -3.27 14.63
CA ARG A 151 10.25 -4.33 14.04
C ARG A 151 11.66 -4.32 14.62
N THR A 152 11.76 -4.52 15.92
CA THR A 152 13.04 -4.59 16.64
C THR A 152 13.96 -5.67 16.06
N PRO A 153 15.29 -5.41 15.87
CA PRO A 153 15.99 -4.17 16.28
C PRO A 153 15.91 -3.01 15.26
N ASN A 154 15.31 -3.19 14.09
CA ASN A 154 15.37 -2.26 12.95
C ASN A 154 14.22 -1.25 12.96
N THR A 155 14.13 -0.45 14.03
CA THR A 155 13.06 0.53 14.25
C THR A 155 13.44 1.98 13.94
N ALA A 156 14.70 2.23 13.54
CA ALA A 156 15.20 3.60 13.34
C ALA A 156 14.77 4.20 11.99
N TYR A 157 14.55 3.35 10.99
CA TYR A 157 14.22 3.78 9.64
C TYR A 157 13.30 2.74 8.94
N PRO A 158 12.26 3.19 8.21
CA PRO A 158 11.33 2.32 7.49
C PRO A 158 11.91 1.79 6.18
N THR A 159 12.96 0.98 6.24
CA THR A 159 13.71 0.50 5.08
C THR A 159 12.81 -0.19 4.05
N ILE A 160 11.98 -1.12 4.50
CA ILE A 160 11.12 -1.89 3.60
C ILE A 160 9.90 -1.08 3.11
N PRO A 161 9.20 -0.28 3.94
CA PRO A 161 8.17 0.64 3.44
C PRO A 161 8.67 1.60 2.35
N MET A 162 9.93 2.07 2.48
CA MET A 162 10.56 2.92 1.46
C MET A 162 11.00 2.12 0.22
N ALA A 163 11.39 0.86 0.37
CA ALA A 163 11.66 -0.04 -0.76
C ALA A 163 10.39 -0.30 -1.59
N LEU A 164 9.25 -0.53 -0.94
CA LEU A 164 7.95 -0.73 -1.59
C LEU A 164 7.46 0.53 -2.33
N LEU A 165 7.67 1.71 -1.75
CA LEU A 165 7.39 2.97 -2.44
C LEU A 165 8.24 3.11 -3.71
N GLU A 166 9.53 2.86 -3.62
CA GLU A 166 10.45 2.96 -4.77
C GLU A 166 10.14 1.93 -5.86
N LEU A 167 9.79 0.68 -5.50
CA LEU A 167 9.30 -0.31 -6.46
C LEU A 167 8.10 0.22 -7.25
N ALA A 168 7.09 0.76 -6.56
CA ALA A 168 5.91 1.33 -7.23
C ALA A 168 6.19 2.60 -8.05
N GLN A 169 7.30 3.29 -7.79
CA GLN A 169 7.72 4.47 -8.57
C GLN A 169 8.53 4.11 -9.81
N THR A 170 9.25 2.99 -9.78
CA THR A 170 10.29 2.65 -10.76
C THR A 170 10.04 1.37 -11.54
N ARG A 171 9.08 0.52 -11.13
CA ARG A 171 8.75 -0.73 -11.83
C ARG A 171 7.41 -0.61 -12.53
N GLU A 172 7.34 -1.13 -13.74
CA GLU A 172 6.08 -1.33 -14.43
C GLU A 172 5.26 -2.41 -13.73
N ASN A 173 3.94 -2.27 -13.76
CA ASN A 173 2.99 -3.21 -13.15
C ASN A 173 3.15 -3.42 -11.62
N VAL A 174 3.79 -2.48 -10.92
CA VAL A 174 3.80 -2.44 -9.45
C VAL A 174 3.10 -1.18 -8.97
N TYR A 175 2.07 -1.34 -8.14
CA TYR A 175 1.19 -0.27 -7.70
C TYR A 175 1.15 -0.20 -6.18
N LEU A 176 1.48 0.94 -5.60
CA LEU A 176 1.29 1.19 -4.18
C LEU A 176 -0.16 1.62 -3.93
N THR A 177 -0.88 0.91 -3.06
CA THR A 177 -2.30 1.18 -2.83
C THR A 177 -2.53 2.38 -1.92
N ASN A 178 -1.98 2.34 -0.72
CA ASN A 178 -2.15 3.36 0.31
C ASN A 178 -1.13 3.19 1.45
N PRO A 179 -0.93 4.21 2.29
CA PRO A 179 -0.20 4.07 3.54
C PRO A 179 -1.09 3.40 4.59
N MET A 180 -0.53 2.48 5.37
CA MET A 180 -1.28 1.69 6.35
C MET A 180 -1.52 2.40 7.69
N TYR A 181 -0.94 3.58 7.91
CA TYR A 181 -1.16 4.36 9.13
C TYR A 181 -2.60 4.88 9.29
N ILE A 182 -3.41 4.80 8.23
CA ILE A 182 -4.83 5.21 8.26
C ILE A 182 -5.75 4.19 8.92
N HIS A 183 -5.24 3.02 9.25
CA HIS A 183 -5.98 1.88 9.78
C HIS A 183 -5.86 1.72 11.29
N ASP A 184 -6.79 0.96 11.87
CA ASP A 184 -6.71 0.48 13.24
C ASP A 184 -6.06 -0.90 13.30
N TYR A 185 -5.26 -1.11 14.32
CA TYR A 185 -4.52 -2.35 14.56
C TYR A 185 -4.99 -3.01 15.85
N THR A 186 -4.97 -4.35 15.88
CA THR A 186 -5.25 -5.13 17.09
C THR A 186 -4.05 -5.20 18.02
N ASP A 187 -2.86 -5.09 17.45
CA ASP A 187 -1.56 -5.19 18.15
C ASP A 187 -0.48 -4.38 17.41
N GLY A 188 0.78 -4.72 17.60
CA GLY A 188 1.90 -4.05 16.94
C GLY A 188 2.08 -4.34 15.45
N ALA A 189 1.22 -5.19 14.84
CA ALA A 189 1.39 -5.68 13.47
C ALA A 189 0.09 -5.86 12.69
N HIS A 190 -0.95 -6.40 13.32
CA HIS A 190 -2.13 -6.92 12.65
C HIS A 190 -3.28 -5.92 12.65
N LEU A 191 -3.93 -5.76 11.52
CA LEU A 191 -5.11 -4.93 11.36
C LEU A 191 -6.30 -5.51 12.13
N THR A 192 -7.25 -4.64 12.52
CA THR A 192 -8.59 -5.10 12.89
C THR A 192 -9.30 -5.68 11.66
N ALA A 193 -10.30 -6.56 11.84
CA ALA A 193 -11.10 -7.10 10.74
C ALA A 193 -11.72 -5.99 9.88
N ARG A 194 -12.24 -4.92 10.53
CA ARG A 194 -12.77 -3.74 9.83
C ARG A 194 -11.69 -3.06 8.97
N SER A 195 -10.48 -2.90 9.50
CA SER A 195 -9.39 -2.27 8.76
C SER A 195 -8.89 -3.15 7.61
N SER A 196 -8.87 -4.47 7.77
CA SER A 196 -8.57 -5.41 6.67
C SER A 196 -9.60 -5.29 5.55
N TYR A 197 -10.89 -5.18 5.89
CA TYR A 197 -11.94 -4.94 4.91
C TYR A 197 -11.74 -3.61 4.17
N ILE A 198 -11.52 -2.50 4.90
CA ILE A 198 -11.27 -1.17 4.30
C ILE A 198 -10.01 -1.18 3.43
N GLN A 199 -8.97 -1.91 3.83
CA GLN A 199 -7.77 -2.10 3.00
C GLN A 199 -8.11 -2.75 1.65
N GLY A 200 -8.98 -3.74 1.63
CA GLY A 200 -9.47 -4.34 0.39
C GLY A 200 -10.18 -3.34 -0.51
N LEU A 201 -10.97 -2.42 0.06
CA LEU A 201 -11.61 -1.34 -0.70
C LEU A 201 -10.57 -0.37 -1.30
N TYR A 202 -9.48 -0.03 -0.59
CA TYR A 202 -8.39 0.77 -1.17
C TYR A 202 -7.70 0.05 -2.33
N ILE A 203 -7.49 -1.27 -2.19
CA ILE A 203 -6.95 -2.09 -3.28
C ILE A 203 -7.87 -2.00 -4.50
N SER A 204 -9.19 -2.18 -4.35
CA SER A 204 -10.14 -2.14 -5.47
C SER A 204 -10.15 -0.81 -6.23
N VAL A 205 -10.00 0.32 -5.53
CA VAL A 205 -9.88 1.64 -6.15
C VAL A 205 -8.63 1.72 -7.04
N MET A 206 -7.52 1.20 -6.55
CA MET A 206 -6.25 1.22 -7.29
C MET A 206 -6.28 0.25 -8.48
N GLU A 207 -6.83 -0.96 -8.28
CA GLU A 207 -7.02 -1.95 -9.34
C GLU A 207 -7.86 -1.40 -10.48
N LYS A 208 -9.01 -0.80 -10.15
CA LYS A 208 -9.88 -0.23 -11.17
C LYS A 208 -9.14 0.82 -12.01
N ARG A 209 -8.39 1.71 -11.37
CA ARG A 209 -7.59 2.72 -12.07
C ARG A 209 -6.53 2.11 -12.98
N ALA A 210 -5.79 1.13 -12.45
CA ALA A 210 -4.69 0.50 -13.18
C ALA A 210 -5.18 -0.39 -14.32
N LEU A 211 -6.20 -1.22 -14.06
CA LEU A 211 -6.57 -2.33 -14.93
C LEU A 211 -7.72 -2.00 -15.88
N ILE A 212 -8.60 -1.08 -15.48
CA ILE A 212 -9.81 -0.77 -16.24
C ILE A 212 -9.76 0.64 -16.85
N ASP A 213 -9.47 1.65 -16.03
CA ASP A 213 -9.55 3.04 -16.48
C ASP A 213 -8.36 3.47 -17.33
N GLY A 214 -7.25 2.73 -17.30
CA GLY A 214 -5.98 3.14 -17.93
C GLY A 214 -5.46 4.48 -17.37
N LYS A 215 -5.83 4.81 -16.12
CA LYS A 215 -5.42 6.05 -15.44
C LYS A 215 -4.17 5.83 -14.59
N ALA A 216 -3.50 6.93 -14.24
CA ALA A 216 -2.40 6.88 -13.30
C ALA A 216 -2.88 6.31 -11.95
N ALA A 217 -2.50 5.05 -11.67
CA ALA A 217 -2.82 4.36 -10.42
C ALA A 217 -1.70 4.61 -9.40
N LYS A 218 -1.71 5.81 -8.81
CA LYS A 218 -0.73 6.24 -7.81
C LYS A 218 -1.45 6.83 -6.60
N PRO A 219 -1.01 6.52 -5.38
CA PRO A 219 -1.49 7.21 -4.18
C PRO A 219 -1.03 8.66 -4.17
N LEU A 220 -1.53 9.45 -3.23
CA LEU A 220 -1.05 10.81 -3.03
C LEU A 220 0.42 10.77 -2.60
N MET A 221 1.30 11.37 -3.38
CA MET A 221 2.74 11.36 -3.18
C MET A 221 3.41 12.60 -3.76
N PRO A 222 4.64 12.95 -3.33
CA PRO A 222 5.39 14.04 -3.94
C PRO A 222 5.78 13.71 -5.39
N VAL A 223 5.71 14.72 -6.27
CA VAL A 223 6.14 14.62 -7.67
C VAL A 223 7.34 15.53 -7.98
N SER A 224 7.48 16.61 -7.24
CA SER A 224 8.64 17.51 -7.33
C SER A 224 8.77 18.36 -6.07
N HIS A 225 9.92 18.98 -5.88
CA HIS A 225 10.16 19.89 -4.77
C HIS A 225 11.11 21.01 -5.16
N GLN A 226 11.05 22.11 -4.40
CA GLN A 226 11.96 23.22 -4.52
C GLN A 226 12.23 23.84 -3.15
N ARG A 227 13.52 24.10 -2.85
CA ARG A 227 13.96 24.83 -1.68
C ARG A 227 14.34 26.27 -2.08
N GLN A 228 13.87 27.25 -1.33
CA GLN A 228 14.22 28.66 -1.52
C GLN A 228 14.26 29.40 -0.18
N GLY A 229 15.44 29.79 0.26
CA GLY A 229 15.63 30.49 1.53
C GLY A 229 15.03 29.70 2.70
N ARG A 230 14.04 30.31 3.37
CA ARG A 230 13.37 29.74 4.55
C ARG A 230 12.20 28.80 4.21
N ALA A 231 11.98 28.47 2.97
CA ALA A 231 10.86 27.65 2.56
C ALA A 231 11.27 26.48 1.67
N ALA A 232 10.56 25.37 1.80
CA ALA A 232 10.57 24.28 0.84
C ALA A 232 9.13 23.96 0.43
N THR A 233 8.90 23.91 -0.88
CA THR A 233 7.61 23.60 -1.47
C THR A 233 7.70 22.23 -2.12
N VAL A 234 6.72 21.37 -1.83
CA VAL A 234 6.57 20.03 -2.38
C VAL A 234 5.28 19.97 -3.16
N TRP A 235 5.36 19.71 -4.45
CA TRP A 235 4.20 19.46 -5.31
C TRP A 235 3.80 17.99 -5.23
N MET A 236 2.50 17.78 -5.14
CA MET A 236 1.86 16.48 -5.00
C MET A 236 1.09 16.11 -6.27
N ASN A 237 0.60 14.89 -6.35
CA ASN A 237 -0.26 14.38 -7.43
C ASN A 237 -1.71 14.15 -6.95
N PRO A 238 -2.43 15.13 -6.41
CA PRO A 238 -3.76 14.90 -5.87
C PRO A 238 -4.77 14.56 -6.97
N VAL A 239 -5.76 13.74 -6.62
CA VAL A 239 -6.96 13.51 -7.44
C VAL A 239 -7.98 14.62 -7.24
N GLY A 240 -7.98 15.22 -6.05
CA GLY A 240 -8.85 16.32 -5.67
C GLY A 240 -8.10 17.38 -4.86
N ARG A 241 -8.81 18.13 -4.02
CA ARG A 241 -8.22 19.21 -3.22
C ARG A 241 -7.45 18.66 -2.02
N LEU A 242 -6.23 19.12 -1.81
CA LEU A 242 -5.43 18.81 -0.64
C LEU A 242 -6.02 19.42 0.64
N SER A 243 -5.91 18.69 1.73
CA SER A 243 -6.24 19.15 3.08
C SER A 243 -5.40 18.45 4.15
N PHE A 244 -5.15 19.13 5.27
CA PHE A 244 -4.73 18.50 6.51
C PHE A 244 -5.98 18.10 7.28
N ASP A 245 -6.22 16.79 7.39
CA ASP A 245 -7.42 16.26 8.04
C ASP A 245 -7.05 15.48 9.30
N THR A 246 -7.40 16.04 10.45
CA THR A 246 -7.15 15.43 11.76
C THR A 246 -8.37 14.71 12.32
N SER A 247 -9.46 14.60 11.57
CA SER A 247 -10.69 13.94 12.01
C SER A 247 -10.58 12.41 12.03
N ILE A 248 -9.79 11.85 11.11
CA ILE A 248 -9.56 10.40 10.98
C ILE A 248 -8.18 10.03 11.52
N VAL A 249 -7.13 10.74 11.11
CA VAL A 249 -5.75 10.51 11.54
C VAL A 249 -5.34 11.64 12.47
N SER A 250 -5.03 11.35 13.74
CA SER A 250 -4.63 12.37 14.71
C SER A 250 -3.28 12.98 14.33
N ASP A 251 -3.14 14.29 14.56
CA ASP A 251 -1.89 15.01 14.27
C ASP A 251 -0.72 14.49 15.14
N PRO A 252 0.36 13.97 14.54
CA PRO A 252 1.55 13.57 15.27
C PRO A 252 2.51 14.73 15.58
N GLY A 253 2.13 15.94 15.19
CA GLY A 253 2.92 17.15 15.15
C GLY A 253 3.26 17.56 13.72
N ASN A 254 3.01 18.84 13.39
CA ASN A 254 3.21 19.38 12.06
C ASN A 254 2.52 18.55 10.95
N TYR A 255 1.36 17.99 11.24
CA TYR A 255 0.58 17.13 10.33
C TYR A 255 1.37 15.94 9.74
N GLY A 256 2.47 15.53 10.37
CA GLY A 256 3.34 14.45 9.93
C GLY A 256 4.62 14.90 9.23
N PHE A 257 4.83 16.18 9.01
CA PHE A 257 6.06 16.72 8.41
C PHE A 257 7.16 16.92 9.46
N ARG A 258 8.38 16.57 9.08
CA ARG A 258 9.60 16.78 9.88
C ARG A 258 10.75 17.17 8.95
N LEU A 259 11.50 18.20 9.32
CA LEU A 259 12.70 18.63 8.59
C LEU A 259 13.94 18.33 9.43
N LEU A 260 14.95 17.74 8.82
CA LEU A 260 16.20 17.35 9.47
C LEU A 260 17.38 18.06 8.84
N HIS A 261 18.37 18.41 9.67
CA HIS A 261 19.65 18.90 9.21
C HIS A 261 20.40 17.82 8.41
N PRO A 262 21.06 18.14 7.30
CA PRO A 262 21.67 17.14 6.41
C PRO A 262 22.75 16.30 7.13
N ASP A 263 23.59 16.93 7.93
CA ASP A 263 24.75 16.28 8.54
C ASP A 263 24.44 15.70 9.93
N THR A 264 23.80 16.49 10.81
CA THR A 264 23.56 16.10 12.22
C THR A 264 22.28 15.28 12.39
N ARG A 265 21.36 15.32 11.42
CA ARG A 265 20.00 14.73 11.50
C ARG A 265 19.14 15.33 12.61
N GLU A 266 19.56 16.44 13.23
CA GLU A 266 18.77 17.18 14.20
C GLU A 266 17.54 17.79 13.56
N ILE A 267 16.45 17.90 14.32
CA ILE A 267 15.19 18.50 13.83
C ILE A 267 15.38 19.99 13.67
N ILE A 268 15.09 20.50 12.47
CA ILE A 268 14.93 21.92 12.18
C ILE A 268 13.46 22.28 12.44
N PRO A 269 13.15 23.14 13.41
CA PRO A 269 11.78 23.50 13.75
C PRO A 269 11.05 24.16 12.58
N LEU A 270 9.86 23.68 12.26
CA LEU A 270 8.98 24.30 11.29
C LEU A 270 8.20 25.44 11.96
N THR A 271 8.09 26.58 11.28
CA THR A 271 7.32 27.76 11.74
C THR A 271 5.93 27.82 11.10
N SER A 272 5.76 27.22 9.93
CA SER A 272 4.44 27.12 9.28
C SER A 272 4.40 25.98 8.26
N LEU A 273 3.18 25.46 8.05
CA LEU A 273 2.82 24.61 6.93
C LEU A 273 1.60 25.21 6.23
N LYS A 274 1.66 25.28 4.91
CA LYS A 274 0.57 25.84 4.10
C LYS A 274 0.32 24.97 2.89
N ILE A 275 -0.96 24.70 2.62
CA ILE A 275 -1.41 24.10 1.36
C ILE A 275 -1.79 25.22 0.40
N ARG A 276 -1.33 25.13 -0.83
CA ARG A 276 -1.74 25.99 -1.92
C ARG A 276 -1.86 25.17 -3.19
N TYR A 277 -3.09 25.02 -3.69
CA TYR A 277 -3.41 24.15 -4.82
C TYR A 277 -2.96 22.70 -4.57
N ASP A 278 -2.03 22.18 -5.36
CA ASP A 278 -1.43 20.86 -5.33
C ASP A 278 -0.10 20.79 -4.56
N ALA A 279 0.25 21.84 -3.81
CA ALA A 279 1.52 21.95 -3.12
C ALA A 279 1.38 22.15 -1.62
N VAL A 280 2.36 21.61 -0.88
CA VAL A 280 2.60 21.88 0.53
C VAL A 280 3.90 22.67 0.68
N THR A 281 3.85 23.82 1.35
CA THR A 281 5.03 24.60 1.70
C THR A 281 5.30 24.50 3.18
N VAL A 282 6.49 24.07 3.56
CA VAL A 282 7.03 24.12 4.91
C VAL A 282 7.94 25.33 5.05
N SER A 283 7.94 26.00 6.20
CA SER A 283 8.78 27.16 6.46
C SER A 283 9.52 27.05 7.79
N THR A 284 10.66 27.72 7.89
CA THR A 284 11.57 27.74 9.04
C THR A 284 11.90 29.16 9.46
N ALA A 285 12.48 29.38 10.65
CA ALA A 285 12.91 30.69 11.12
C ALA A 285 14.19 31.18 10.42
N ALA A 286 15.09 30.28 10.05
CA ALA A 286 16.32 30.54 9.30
C ALA A 286 16.28 29.85 7.93
N ASP A 287 17.25 30.14 7.07
CA ASP A 287 17.33 29.51 5.76
C ASP A 287 17.52 27.98 5.91
N ILE A 288 16.79 27.22 5.10
CA ILE A 288 16.89 25.76 5.05
C ILE A 288 18.24 25.41 4.40
N PRO A 289 19.12 24.64 5.06
CA PRO A 289 20.40 24.26 4.48
C PRO A 289 20.21 23.37 3.25
N ALA A 290 21.14 23.46 2.30
CA ALA A 290 21.17 22.53 1.17
C ALA A 290 21.40 21.10 1.67
N GLY A 291 20.68 20.14 1.09
CA GLY A 291 20.74 18.76 1.53
C GLY A 291 19.91 18.45 2.78
N ALA A 292 19.14 19.42 3.32
CA ALA A 292 18.20 19.16 4.40
C ALA A 292 17.19 18.07 3.97
N ILE A 293 16.75 17.26 4.91
CA ILE A 293 15.92 16.09 4.66
C ILE A 293 14.51 16.37 5.16
N LEU A 294 13.57 16.43 4.22
CA LEU A 294 12.14 16.52 4.57
C LEU A 294 11.52 15.13 4.60
N GLN A 295 10.96 14.78 5.75
CA GLN A 295 10.25 13.54 5.99
C GLN A 295 8.77 13.79 6.23
N TYR A 296 7.93 12.86 5.78
CA TYR A 296 6.50 12.84 6.06
C TYR A 296 6.07 11.46 6.55
N ALA A 297 5.27 11.43 7.61
CA ALA A 297 4.77 10.21 8.28
C ALA A 297 5.85 9.30 8.90
N PHE A 298 6.99 9.87 9.31
CA PHE A 298 8.09 9.15 9.96
C PHE A 298 8.05 9.21 11.49
N HIS A 299 7.12 9.95 12.08
CA HIS A 299 7.06 10.18 13.53
C HIS A 299 5.63 10.16 14.05
N GLY A 300 5.46 10.20 15.34
CA GLY A 300 4.16 10.25 16.02
C GLY A 300 3.92 9.09 16.99
N GLY A 301 4.89 8.23 17.19
CA GLY A 301 4.80 7.15 18.17
C GLY A 301 6.16 6.67 18.63
N THR A 302 6.15 5.78 19.61
CA THR A 302 7.32 5.10 20.14
C THR A 302 7.21 3.59 19.94
N THR A 303 8.36 2.91 19.94
CA THR A 303 8.41 1.44 19.88
C THR A 303 7.53 0.82 20.98
N GLY A 304 6.77 -0.21 20.64
CA GLY A 304 5.86 -0.90 21.55
C GLY A 304 4.43 -0.36 21.57
N GLN A 305 4.19 0.81 20.92
CA GLN A 305 2.82 1.29 20.71
C GLN A 305 2.19 0.63 19.47
N SER A 306 0.87 0.45 19.50
CA SER A 306 0.13 0.01 18.29
C SER A 306 0.31 1.07 17.20
N PRO A 307 0.71 0.70 15.97
CA PRO A 307 0.74 1.64 14.86
C PRO A 307 -0.69 2.01 14.43
N GLY A 308 -0.84 3.01 13.57
CA GLY A 308 -2.14 3.33 12.99
C GLY A 308 -2.54 4.80 13.11
N ARG A 309 -3.82 5.08 12.95
CA ARG A 309 -4.34 6.45 12.79
C ARG A 309 -4.28 7.32 14.06
N LEU A 310 -4.14 6.74 15.24
CA LEU A 310 -4.08 7.48 16.51
C LEU A 310 -2.69 7.48 17.14
N THR A 311 -1.89 6.47 16.86
CA THR A 311 -0.55 6.26 17.41
C THR A 311 0.41 5.77 16.32
N GLY A 312 1.70 5.79 16.60
CA GLY A 312 2.70 5.39 15.62
C GLY A 312 3.02 6.47 14.57
N PRO A 313 3.93 6.18 13.65
CA PRO A 313 4.28 7.08 12.55
C PRO A 313 3.10 7.28 11.60
N ARG A 314 2.72 8.53 11.37
CA ARG A 314 1.52 8.88 10.59
C ARG A 314 1.56 10.30 10.07
N GLY A 315 0.60 10.64 9.20
CA GLY A 315 0.43 12.00 8.70
C GLY A 315 -1.02 12.30 8.33
N CYS A 316 -1.40 13.58 8.33
CA CYS A 316 -2.78 14.04 8.16
C CYS A 316 -3.06 14.63 6.77
N LEU A 317 -2.10 14.60 5.83
CA LEU A 317 -2.29 15.11 4.47
C LEU A 317 -3.08 14.09 3.65
N ARG A 318 -4.18 14.55 3.08
CA ARG A 318 -4.98 13.79 2.12
C ARG A 318 -5.51 14.69 1.00
N ASP A 319 -6.02 14.10 -0.05
CA ASP A 319 -6.86 14.80 -1.01
C ASP A 319 -8.35 14.48 -0.82
N SER A 320 -9.20 15.06 -1.65
CA SER A 320 -10.66 14.89 -1.57
C SER A 320 -11.20 13.78 -2.47
N GLN A 321 -10.42 12.73 -2.77
CA GLN A 321 -10.89 11.56 -3.52
C GLN A 321 -12.17 10.95 -2.94
N GLY A 322 -12.28 10.94 -1.61
CA GLY A 322 -13.45 10.42 -0.90
C GLY A 322 -14.74 11.21 -1.12
N ASP A 323 -14.70 12.41 -1.76
CA ASP A 323 -15.90 13.11 -2.20
C ASP A 323 -16.49 12.47 -3.48
N ILE A 324 -15.69 11.69 -4.19
CA ILE A 324 -16.06 11.03 -5.45
C ILE A 324 -16.25 9.52 -5.25
N ILE A 325 -15.39 8.89 -4.43
CA ILE A 325 -15.38 7.45 -4.21
C ILE A 325 -15.67 7.15 -2.74
N SER A 326 -16.76 6.42 -2.51
CA SER A 326 -17.12 5.92 -1.18
C SER A 326 -17.84 4.58 -1.31
N PHE A 327 -17.80 3.81 -0.24
CA PHE A 327 -18.53 2.55 -0.11
C PHE A 327 -19.44 2.59 1.10
N THR A 328 -20.42 1.70 1.14
CA THR A 328 -21.29 1.55 2.32
C THR A 328 -20.98 0.23 3.02
N LEU A 329 -20.63 0.31 4.30
CA LEU A 329 -20.42 -0.84 5.17
C LEU A 329 -21.33 -0.72 6.39
N ASN A 330 -22.28 -1.65 6.55
CA ASN A 330 -23.23 -1.65 7.68
C ASN A 330 -23.93 -0.29 7.89
N SER A 331 -24.40 0.33 6.82
CA SER A 331 -25.04 1.66 6.78
C SER A 331 -24.09 2.84 7.09
N GLU A 332 -22.82 2.60 7.26
CA GLU A 332 -21.79 3.64 7.40
C GLU A 332 -21.14 3.94 6.04
N VAL A 333 -20.98 5.22 5.72
CA VAL A 333 -20.26 5.66 4.51
C VAL A 333 -18.76 5.63 4.78
N ILE A 334 -18.05 4.79 4.05
CA ILE A 334 -16.59 4.69 4.07
C ILE A 334 -16.04 5.51 2.92
N ARG A 335 -15.51 6.67 3.23
CA ARG A 335 -14.85 7.56 2.24
C ARG A 335 -13.49 6.98 1.87
N MET A 336 -13.20 6.97 0.57
CA MET A 336 -11.90 6.53 0.06
C MET A 336 -10.97 7.74 -0.15
N ASP A 337 -10.76 8.53 0.91
CA ASP A 337 -9.84 9.66 0.87
C ASP A 337 -8.42 9.16 0.60
N ASN A 338 -7.72 9.81 -0.33
CA ASN A 338 -6.39 9.40 -0.75
C ASN A 338 -5.33 10.05 0.16
N TYR A 339 -4.89 9.32 1.17
CA TYR A 339 -3.87 9.77 2.12
C TYR A 339 -2.47 9.71 1.52
N CYS A 340 -1.64 10.68 1.90
CA CYS A 340 -0.28 10.79 1.41
C CYS A 340 0.60 9.66 1.97
N VAL A 341 1.35 9.03 1.08
CA VAL A 341 2.32 7.99 1.47
C VAL A 341 3.43 8.57 2.35
N MET A 342 4.06 7.73 3.16
CA MET A 342 5.31 8.04 3.85
C MET A 342 6.40 8.31 2.82
N PHE A 343 7.13 9.41 2.96
CA PHE A 343 8.23 9.75 2.05
C PHE A 343 9.37 10.49 2.75
N GLU A 344 10.56 10.41 2.15
CA GLU A 344 11.74 11.19 2.49
C GLU A 344 12.31 11.80 1.21
N ILE A 345 12.61 13.10 1.23
CA ILE A 345 13.23 13.82 0.11
C ILE A 345 14.39 14.70 0.60
N THR A 346 15.43 14.80 -0.19
CA THR A 346 16.58 15.69 0.05
C THR A 346 16.34 17.00 -0.70
N LEU A 347 16.42 18.14 0.03
CA LEU A 347 16.11 19.50 -0.44
C LEU A 347 17.33 20.23 -0.99
#